data_e1de1d4ca858090c1bf5933f4b2aa4ef
#
_entry.id   e1de1d4ca858090c1bf5933f4b2aa4ef
#
_cell.length_a   1.000
_cell.length_b   1.000
_cell.length_c   1.000
_cell.angle_alpha   90.00
_cell.angle_beta   90.00
_cell.angle_gamma   90.00
#
_symmetry.space_group_name_H-M   'P 1'
#
loop_
_entity.id
_entity.type
_entity.pdbx_description
1 polymer ?
#
loop_
_entity_poly.entity_id
_entity_poly.type
_entity_poly.pdbx_seq_one_letter_code
_entity_poly.pdbx_strand_id
1 'polypeptide(L)'
;EIEMVMLTGVGSAFIDQPLYGLPTAKTDEFLANGLGAKYTASLENLIVVSMGTGTSFVKVEGPHIQHIGGIGIGGGTLLGLSRLLLKTQDIHLIAEMARKGTLTNIDLQIQDICNRPLPDLPLDATASNFGKADGNASPEDIASGIIHMVLQSIGQAAILSALNSPIRNFVLIGNLTQLPQCKEIFPKLEEMYGVRFLIPKYSEYRTAIGAALTYMDGAPIHPIK
;
A
#
# COMPACT_ATOMS: atom_id res chain seq x y z
N GLU A 1 12.80 7.87 29.21
CA GLU A 1 11.72 8.83 29.52
C GLU A 1 11.06 9.27 28.22
N ILE A 2 9.73 9.37 28.16
CA ILE A 2 9.01 9.82 26.96
C ILE A 2 8.85 11.33 27.08
N GLU A 3 9.36 12.08 26.10
CA GLU A 3 9.30 13.55 26.07
C GLU A 3 8.06 14.07 25.37
N MET A 4 7.60 13.37 24.32
CA MET A 4 6.49 13.80 23.47
C MET A 4 5.75 12.60 22.90
N VAL A 5 4.43 12.69 22.83
CA VAL A 5 3.56 11.76 22.06
C VAL A 5 3.20 12.43 20.75
N MET A 6 3.62 11.83 19.63
CA MET A 6 3.31 12.34 18.30
C MET A 6 2.15 11.57 17.69
N LEU A 7 1.12 12.28 17.26
CA LEU A 7 -0.08 11.73 16.61
C LEU A 7 -0.10 12.11 15.13
N THR A 8 -0.55 11.18 14.31
CA THR A 8 -0.76 11.42 12.88
C THR A 8 -1.87 10.52 12.34
N GLY A 9 -2.26 10.74 11.10
CA GLY A 9 -3.36 10.04 10.46
C GLY A 9 -4.72 10.71 10.70
N VAL A 10 -5.68 10.42 9.80
CA VAL A 10 -7.02 11.03 9.82
C VAL A 10 -7.70 10.84 11.17
N GLY A 11 -7.54 9.66 11.81
CA GLY A 11 -8.11 9.34 13.11
C GLY A 11 -7.60 10.22 14.26
N SER A 12 -6.43 10.84 14.12
CA SER A 12 -5.88 11.74 15.14
C SER A 12 -6.74 13.00 15.36
N ALA A 13 -7.59 13.35 14.38
CA ALA A 13 -8.51 14.48 14.48
C ALA A 13 -9.48 14.38 15.67
N PHE A 14 -9.83 13.17 16.10
CA PHE A 14 -10.75 12.92 17.22
C PHE A 14 -10.06 12.96 18.60
N ILE A 15 -8.76 13.19 18.68
CA ILE A 15 -8.02 13.24 19.93
C ILE A 15 -7.76 14.70 20.27
N ASP A 16 -8.46 15.23 21.27
CA ASP A 16 -8.42 16.65 21.65
C ASP A 16 -7.76 16.90 23.00
N GLN A 17 -7.27 15.85 23.66
CA GLN A 17 -6.59 15.94 24.96
C GLN A 17 -5.24 15.24 24.93
N PRO A 18 -4.26 15.71 25.72
CA PRO A 18 -2.98 15.03 25.88
C PRO A 18 -3.16 13.58 26.31
N LEU A 19 -2.40 12.67 25.71
CA LEU A 19 -2.47 11.25 26.01
C LEU A 19 -1.58 10.90 27.20
N TYR A 20 -2.11 10.12 28.12
CA TYR A 20 -1.39 9.61 29.30
C TYR A 20 -0.76 10.69 30.19
N GLY A 21 -1.27 11.93 30.15
CA GLY A 21 -0.69 13.05 30.86
C GLY A 21 0.67 13.53 30.33
N LEU A 22 1.02 13.14 29.11
CA LEU A 22 2.27 13.50 28.44
C LEU A 22 2.03 14.63 27.42
N PRO A 23 3.05 15.48 27.18
CA PRO A 23 2.98 16.41 26.06
C PRO A 23 2.62 15.68 24.78
N THR A 24 1.59 16.17 24.07
CA THR A 24 1.05 15.52 22.89
C THR A 24 0.92 16.52 21.77
N ALA A 25 1.34 16.14 20.56
CA ALA A 25 1.21 16.98 19.36
C ALA A 25 0.75 16.16 18.15
N LYS A 26 0.14 16.85 17.18
CA LYS A 26 -0.27 16.30 15.90
C LYS A 26 0.69 16.75 14.80
N THR A 27 0.90 15.89 13.80
CA THR A 27 1.65 16.22 12.58
C THR A 27 0.89 15.74 11.35
N ASP A 28 1.21 16.34 10.22
CA ASP A 28 0.65 15.96 8.92
C ASP A 28 1.02 14.51 8.56
N GLU A 29 0.03 13.75 8.10
CA GLU A 29 0.20 12.33 7.76
C GLU A 29 1.13 12.13 6.57
N PHE A 30 1.04 13.00 5.56
CA PHE A 30 1.83 12.85 4.35
C PHE A 30 3.29 13.22 4.58
N LEU A 31 3.54 14.23 5.42
CA LEU A 31 4.87 14.55 5.89
C LEU A 31 5.48 13.37 6.66
N ALA A 32 4.72 12.81 7.61
CA ALA A 32 5.14 11.64 8.37
C ALA A 32 5.41 10.42 7.46
N ASN A 33 4.57 10.17 6.46
CA ASN A 33 4.79 9.10 5.48
C ASN A 33 6.10 9.29 4.73
N GLY A 34 6.38 10.50 4.25
CA GLY A 34 7.61 10.83 3.53
C GLY A 34 8.87 10.65 4.39
N LEU A 35 8.89 11.22 5.59
CA LEU A 35 10.01 11.09 6.52
C LEU A 35 10.23 9.65 6.95
N GLY A 36 9.16 8.93 7.30
CA GLY A 36 9.23 7.53 7.70
C GLY A 36 9.74 6.62 6.59
N ALA A 37 9.36 6.87 5.34
CA ALA A 37 9.86 6.12 4.19
C ALA A 37 11.34 6.41 3.93
N LYS A 38 11.78 7.66 4.03
CA LYS A 38 13.21 8.05 3.88
C LYS A 38 14.11 7.48 4.96
N TYR A 39 13.64 7.31 6.17
CA TYR A 39 14.45 7.00 7.36
C TYR A 39 15.41 5.82 7.19
N THR A 40 15.09 4.86 6.34
CA THR A 40 15.98 3.71 6.06
C THR A 40 16.24 3.49 4.58
N ALA A 41 15.57 4.22 3.71
CA ALA A 41 15.85 4.21 2.29
C ALA A 41 16.96 5.23 2.04
N SER A 42 18.14 4.77 1.66
CA SER A 42 19.22 5.67 1.19
C SER A 42 18.87 6.25 -0.19
N LEU A 43 17.63 6.77 -0.32
CA LEU A 43 17.08 7.29 -1.57
C LEU A 43 16.62 8.73 -1.35
N GLU A 44 17.07 9.63 -2.24
CA GLU A 44 16.66 11.04 -2.23
C GLU A 44 15.33 11.27 -2.95
N ASN A 45 15.05 10.46 -4.00
CA ASN A 45 13.86 10.60 -4.82
C ASN A 45 13.08 9.30 -4.89
N LEU A 46 11.84 9.32 -4.40
CA LEU A 46 10.97 8.16 -4.34
C LEU A 46 9.48 8.54 -4.30
N ILE A 47 8.62 7.59 -4.61
CA ILE A 47 7.19 7.67 -4.30
C ILE A 47 6.91 6.76 -3.10
N VAL A 48 6.33 7.33 -2.06
CA VAL A 48 5.78 6.54 -0.95
C VAL A 48 4.39 6.07 -1.33
N VAL A 49 4.15 4.78 -1.16
CA VAL A 49 2.84 4.14 -1.34
C VAL A 49 2.35 3.70 0.03
N SER A 50 1.50 4.53 0.64
CA SER A 50 0.95 4.26 1.97
C SER A 50 -0.33 3.45 1.85
N MET A 51 -0.22 2.15 2.13
CA MET A 51 -1.29 1.15 1.97
C MET A 51 -2.05 0.95 3.30
N GLY A 52 -2.95 1.89 3.60
CA GLY A 52 -3.85 1.88 4.77
C GLY A 52 -5.26 1.36 4.43
N THR A 53 -6.30 2.01 4.95
CA THR A 53 -7.70 1.74 4.59
C THR A 53 -7.95 1.94 3.09
N GLY A 54 -7.52 3.06 2.54
CA GLY A 54 -7.25 3.30 1.12
C GLY A 54 -5.74 3.37 0.90
N THR A 55 -5.31 3.92 -0.23
CA THR A 55 -3.89 4.10 -0.55
C THR A 55 -3.62 5.54 -0.94
N SER A 56 -2.60 6.15 -0.34
CA SER A 56 -2.10 7.48 -0.73
C SER A 56 -0.71 7.40 -1.33
N PHE A 57 -0.42 8.35 -2.23
CA PHE A 57 0.88 8.49 -2.89
C PHE A 57 1.52 9.80 -2.46
N VAL A 58 2.75 9.71 -1.96
CA VAL A 58 3.53 10.86 -1.53
C VAL A 58 4.84 10.89 -2.30
N LYS A 59 5.08 11.96 -3.01
CA LYS A 59 6.32 12.20 -3.74
C LYS A 59 7.35 12.81 -2.80
N VAL A 60 8.56 12.27 -2.83
CA VAL A 60 9.71 12.78 -2.10
C VAL A 60 10.81 13.11 -3.09
N GLU A 61 11.27 14.35 -3.09
CA GLU A 61 12.40 14.86 -3.90
C GLU A 61 13.33 15.66 -2.99
N GLY A 62 14.40 15.05 -2.54
CA GLY A 62 15.30 15.66 -1.55
C GLY A 62 14.53 16.02 -0.26
N PRO A 63 14.48 17.33 0.12
CA PRO A 63 13.73 17.78 1.28
C PRO A 63 12.23 17.97 1.02
N HIS A 64 11.79 17.96 -0.24
CA HIS A 64 10.40 18.22 -0.61
C HIS A 64 9.55 16.95 -0.50
N ILE A 65 8.50 17.01 0.31
CA ILE A 65 7.51 15.96 0.51
C ILE A 65 6.15 16.51 0.10
N GLN A 66 5.50 15.85 -0.87
CA GLN A 66 4.24 16.32 -1.44
C GLN A 66 3.25 15.17 -1.60
N HIS A 67 2.06 15.32 -1.08
CA HIS A 67 0.94 14.43 -1.43
C HIS A 67 0.55 14.65 -2.90
N ILE A 68 0.56 13.60 -3.71
CA ILE A 68 0.29 13.67 -5.14
C ILE A 68 -1.02 12.98 -5.54
N GLY A 69 -1.71 12.37 -4.60
CA GLY A 69 -3.01 11.73 -4.81
C GLY A 69 -3.18 10.44 -4.03
N GLY A 70 -4.24 9.74 -4.34
CA GLY A 70 -4.57 8.45 -3.71
C GLY A 70 -5.70 7.75 -4.43
N ILE A 71 -5.97 6.52 -4.02
CA ILE A 71 -7.09 5.71 -4.52
C ILE A 71 -7.89 5.12 -3.35
N GLY A 72 -9.19 4.91 -3.56
CA GLY A 72 -10.07 4.26 -2.58
C GLY A 72 -9.83 2.74 -2.44
N ILE A 73 -8.78 2.20 -3.05
CA ILE A 73 -8.43 0.78 -2.96
C ILE A 73 -7.33 0.60 -1.92
N GLY A 74 -7.56 -0.31 -0.96
CA GLY A 74 -6.64 -0.58 0.13
C GLY A 74 -7.16 -1.69 1.04
N GLY A 75 -6.71 -1.71 2.29
CA GLY A 75 -7.14 -2.67 3.30
C GLY A 75 -8.64 -2.66 3.56
N GLY A 76 -9.28 -1.49 3.50
CA GLY A 76 -10.73 -1.37 3.61
C GLY A 76 -11.46 -2.09 2.49
N THR A 77 -10.99 -1.96 1.24
CA THR A 77 -11.54 -2.67 0.09
C THR A 77 -11.36 -4.18 0.23
N LEU A 78 -10.15 -4.62 0.61
CA LEU A 78 -9.86 -6.04 0.82
C LEU A 78 -10.80 -6.64 1.85
N LEU A 79 -10.89 -6.04 3.04
CA LEU A 79 -11.73 -6.56 4.13
C LEU A 79 -13.23 -6.47 3.80
N GLY A 80 -13.66 -5.39 3.12
CA GLY A 80 -15.05 -5.23 2.68
C GLY A 80 -15.49 -6.31 1.72
N LEU A 81 -14.70 -6.57 0.68
CA LEU A 81 -14.98 -7.64 -0.29
C LEU A 81 -14.90 -9.02 0.34
N SER A 82 -13.91 -9.26 1.21
CA SER A 82 -13.80 -10.54 1.93
C SER A 82 -14.99 -10.78 2.86
N ARG A 83 -15.50 -9.75 3.54
CA ARG A 83 -16.73 -9.87 4.32
C ARG A 83 -17.92 -10.26 3.45
N LEU A 84 -18.08 -9.64 2.29
CA LEU A 84 -19.20 -9.89 1.40
C LEU A 84 -19.13 -11.29 0.77
N LEU A 85 -17.96 -11.67 0.25
CA LEU A 85 -17.79 -12.87 -0.57
C LEU A 85 -17.34 -14.09 0.23
N LEU A 86 -16.47 -13.90 1.22
CA LEU A 86 -15.88 -15.01 2.00
C LEU A 86 -16.46 -15.12 3.42
N LYS A 87 -17.32 -14.16 3.85
CA LYS A 87 -17.92 -14.10 5.19
C LYS A 87 -16.90 -14.01 6.32
N THR A 88 -15.70 -13.51 6.05
CA THR A 88 -14.63 -13.30 7.03
C THR A 88 -13.95 -11.94 6.85
N GLN A 89 -13.31 -11.46 7.91
CA GLN A 89 -12.44 -10.27 7.92
C GLN A 89 -11.08 -10.58 8.56
N ASP A 90 -10.83 -11.83 8.88
CA ASP A 90 -9.52 -12.26 9.39
C ASP A 90 -8.51 -12.22 8.24
N ILE A 91 -7.63 -11.22 8.25
CA ILE A 91 -6.64 -11.00 7.20
C ILE A 91 -5.66 -12.18 7.06
N HIS A 92 -5.34 -12.85 8.15
CA HIS A 92 -4.45 -14.01 8.13
C HIS A 92 -5.11 -15.19 7.45
N LEU A 93 -6.38 -15.44 7.80
CA LEU A 93 -7.17 -16.49 7.15
C LEU A 93 -7.34 -16.21 5.64
N ILE A 94 -7.66 -14.96 5.27
CA ILE A 94 -7.82 -14.56 3.86
C ILE A 94 -6.50 -14.77 3.10
N ALA A 95 -5.35 -14.38 3.69
CA ALA A 95 -4.04 -14.58 3.07
C ALA A 95 -3.69 -16.08 2.88
N GLU A 96 -4.04 -16.93 3.86
CA GLU A 96 -3.85 -18.38 3.77
C GLU A 96 -4.78 -19.03 2.72
N MET A 97 -6.04 -18.60 2.63
CA MET A 97 -6.95 -19.04 1.58
C MET A 97 -6.39 -18.65 0.21
N ALA A 98 -6.00 -17.38 0.02
CA ALA A 98 -5.45 -16.88 -1.23
C ALA A 98 -4.20 -17.65 -1.69
N ARG A 99 -3.38 -18.12 -0.76
CA ARG A 99 -2.20 -18.93 -1.06
C ARG A 99 -2.53 -20.31 -1.62
N LYS A 100 -3.72 -20.84 -1.31
CA LYS A 100 -4.22 -22.12 -1.81
C LYS A 100 -5.04 -21.97 -3.09
N GLY A 101 -5.52 -20.76 -3.36
CA GLY A 101 -6.35 -20.47 -4.52
C GLY A 101 -5.54 -20.39 -5.81
N THR A 102 -6.25 -20.51 -6.91
CA THR A 102 -5.70 -20.45 -8.27
C THR A 102 -6.25 -19.22 -8.98
N LEU A 103 -5.39 -18.20 -9.17
CA LEU A 103 -5.79 -16.91 -9.75
C LEU A 103 -6.41 -17.06 -11.15
N THR A 104 -5.92 -18.01 -11.96
CA THR A 104 -6.43 -18.27 -13.31
C THR A 104 -7.87 -18.78 -13.34
N ASN A 105 -8.45 -19.19 -12.22
CA ASN A 105 -9.86 -19.55 -12.11
C ASN A 105 -10.77 -18.31 -11.94
N ILE A 106 -10.19 -17.18 -11.53
CA ILE A 106 -10.92 -15.96 -11.20
C ILE A 106 -10.63 -14.85 -12.20
N ASP A 107 -9.35 -14.59 -12.49
CA ASP A 107 -8.93 -13.49 -13.37
C ASP A 107 -8.87 -13.95 -14.82
N LEU A 108 -9.37 -13.11 -15.70
CA LEU A 108 -9.14 -13.24 -17.13
C LEU A 108 -7.73 -12.74 -17.44
N GLN A 109 -6.90 -13.60 -18.00
CA GLN A 109 -5.52 -13.28 -18.36
C GLN A 109 -5.36 -13.06 -19.86
N ILE A 110 -4.25 -12.46 -20.27
CA ILE A 110 -3.95 -12.22 -21.70
C ILE A 110 -3.95 -13.54 -22.48
N GLN A 111 -3.42 -14.63 -21.92
CA GLN A 111 -3.43 -15.95 -22.55
C GLN A 111 -4.84 -16.52 -22.84
N ASP A 112 -5.86 -16.05 -22.14
CA ASP A 112 -7.23 -16.50 -22.34
C ASP A 112 -7.88 -15.84 -23.59
N ILE A 113 -7.36 -14.70 -24.02
CA ILE A 113 -7.88 -13.89 -25.14
C ILE A 113 -6.92 -13.77 -26.32
N CYS A 114 -5.64 -14.10 -26.11
CA CYS A 114 -4.60 -14.03 -27.12
C CYS A 114 -3.67 -15.21 -26.99
N ASN A 115 -3.42 -15.92 -28.09
CA ASN A 115 -2.53 -17.09 -28.13
C ASN A 115 -1.10 -16.76 -28.58
N ARG A 116 -0.78 -15.48 -28.76
CA ARG A 116 0.53 -15.00 -29.17
C ARG A 116 1.06 -13.99 -28.17
N PRO A 117 2.36 -14.05 -27.82
CA PRO A 117 2.97 -13.01 -27.01
C PRO A 117 2.76 -11.63 -27.65
N LEU A 118 2.37 -10.65 -26.84
CA LEU A 118 2.32 -9.26 -27.24
C LEU A 118 3.60 -8.56 -26.76
N PRO A 119 4.15 -7.60 -27.50
CA PRO A 119 5.27 -6.80 -27.03
C PRO A 119 4.95 -6.20 -25.67
N ASP A 120 5.87 -6.33 -24.72
CA ASP A 120 5.79 -5.74 -23.36
C ASP A 120 4.59 -6.19 -22.51
N LEU A 121 3.86 -7.25 -22.91
CA LEU A 121 2.71 -7.75 -22.18
C LEU A 121 2.80 -9.28 -21.99
N PRO A 122 3.15 -9.75 -20.78
CA PRO A 122 3.21 -11.19 -20.48
C PRO A 122 1.85 -11.88 -20.67
N LEU A 123 1.86 -13.15 -21.06
CA LEU A 123 0.63 -13.92 -21.26
C LEU A 123 -0.11 -14.17 -19.95
N ASP A 124 0.57 -14.21 -18.81
CA ASP A 124 -0.02 -14.34 -17.47
C ASP A 124 -0.44 -13.01 -16.84
N ALA A 125 -0.30 -11.89 -17.59
CA ALA A 125 -0.82 -10.61 -17.13
C ALA A 125 -2.34 -10.63 -17.06
N THR A 126 -2.90 -10.03 -16.01
CA THR A 126 -4.36 -9.92 -15.85
C THR A 126 -4.92 -8.88 -16.82
N ALA A 127 -5.81 -9.34 -17.69
CA ALA A 127 -6.63 -8.49 -18.57
C ALA A 127 -7.87 -7.94 -17.84
N SER A 128 -8.47 -8.75 -16.97
CA SER A 128 -9.62 -8.34 -16.15
C SER A 128 -9.63 -9.08 -14.83
N ASN A 129 -9.52 -8.34 -13.74
CA ASN A 129 -9.72 -8.89 -12.42
C ASN A 129 -11.14 -9.44 -12.30
N PHE A 130 -11.28 -10.64 -11.74
CA PHE A 130 -12.55 -11.36 -11.63
C PHE A 130 -13.24 -11.63 -12.98
N GLY A 131 -12.57 -11.48 -14.12
CA GLY A 131 -13.15 -11.63 -15.44
C GLY A 131 -13.62 -13.03 -15.80
N LYS A 132 -13.19 -14.06 -15.05
CA LYS A 132 -13.65 -15.47 -15.18
C LYS A 132 -14.44 -15.96 -13.96
N ALA A 133 -14.68 -15.08 -12.98
CA ALA A 133 -15.42 -15.48 -11.78
C ALA A 133 -16.84 -15.98 -12.17
N ASP A 134 -17.18 -17.16 -11.69
CA ASP A 134 -18.51 -17.75 -11.82
C ASP A 134 -19.02 -18.29 -10.48
N GLY A 135 -20.23 -18.87 -10.46
CA GLY A 135 -20.83 -19.39 -9.25
C GLY A 135 -20.14 -20.62 -8.63
N ASN A 136 -19.15 -21.21 -9.32
CA ASN A 136 -18.40 -22.39 -8.89
C ASN A 136 -17.01 -22.05 -8.35
N ALA A 137 -16.63 -20.78 -8.34
CA ALA A 137 -15.35 -20.32 -7.81
C ALA A 137 -15.20 -20.70 -6.34
N SER A 138 -14.08 -21.34 -5.99
CA SER A 138 -13.80 -21.71 -4.61
C SER A 138 -13.54 -20.49 -3.74
N PRO A 139 -13.80 -20.53 -2.43
CA PRO A 139 -13.42 -19.45 -1.52
C PRO A 139 -11.94 -19.09 -1.59
N GLU A 140 -11.09 -20.08 -1.83
CA GLU A 140 -9.65 -19.90 -1.99
C GLU A 140 -9.30 -19.09 -3.26
N ASP A 141 -9.97 -19.41 -4.38
CA ASP A 141 -9.81 -18.68 -5.65
C ASP A 141 -10.30 -17.22 -5.50
N ILE A 142 -11.46 -17.04 -4.86
CA ILE A 142 -12.01 -15.71 -4.58
C ILE A 142 -11.04 -14.89 -3.71
N ALA A 143 -10.46 -15.50 -2.66
CA ALA A 143 -9.47 -14.84 -1.81
C ALA A 143 -8.22 -14.43 -2.60
N SER A 144 -7.74 -15.31 -3.50
CA SER A 144 -6.62 -15.01 -4.41
C SER A 144 -6.94 -13.82 -5.30
N GLY A 145 -8.12 -13.81 -5.92
CA GLY A 145 -8.58 -12.71 -6.78
C GLY A 145 -8.69 -11.37 -6.04
N ILE A 146 -9.24 -11.37 -4.82
CA ILE A 146 -9.38 -10.15 -4.01
C ILE A 146 -8.00 -9.56 -3.69
N ILE A 147 -7.07 -10.36 -3.15
CA ILE A 147 -5.73 -9.89 -2.79
C ILE A 147 -4.99 -9.42 -4.03
N HIS A 148 -5.02 -10.20 -5.11
CA HIS A 148 -4.37 -9.85 -6.37
C HIS A 148 -4.90 -8.53 -6.92
N MET A 149 -6.21 -8.36 -7.05
CA MET A 149 -6.83 -7.13 -7.53
C MET A 149 -6.41 -5.91 -6.71
N VAL A 150 -6.45 -6.01 -5.38
CA VAL A 150 -6.09 -4.90 -4.50
C VAL A 150 -4.62 -4.52 -4.65
N LEU A 151 -3.70 -5.47 -4.54
CA LEU A 151 -2.26 -5.18 -4.60
C LEU A 151 -1.81 -4.76 -6.00
N GLN A 152 -2.31 -5.41 -7.05
CA GLN A 152 -2.02 -5.04 -8.44
C GLN A 152 -2.52 -3.62 -8.76
N SER A 153 -3.77 -3.29 -8.38
CA SER A 153 -4.32 -1.95 -8.61
C SER A 153 -3.51 -0.88 -7.90
N ILE A 154 -3.06 -1.13 -6.66
CA ILE A 154 -2.20 -0.23 -5.91
C ILE A 154 -0.87 -0.03 -6.65
N GLY A 155 -0.22 -1.12 -7.06
CA GLY A 155 1.06 -1.06 -7.75
C GLY A 155 0.97 -0.31 -9.08
N GLN A 156 -0.05 -0.60 -9.89
CA GLN A 156 -0.28 0.11 -11.15
C GLN A 156 -0.59 1.59 -10.94
N ALA A 157 -1.44 1.94 -9.97
CA ALA A 157 -1.74 3.33 -9.65
C ALA A 157 -0.49 4.08 -9.18
N ALA A 158 0.38 3.43 -8.40
CA ALA A 158 1.67 3.99 -8.00
C ALA A 158 2.54 4.30 -9.22
N ILE A 159 2.68 3.36 -10.16
CA ILE A 159 3.44 3.54 -11.40
C ILE A 159 2.86 4.71 -12.22
N LEU A 160 1.53 4.73 -12.40
CA LEU A 160 0.84 5.81 -13.12
C LEU A 160 1.04 7.18 -12.47
N SER A 161 1.10 7.25 -11.12
CA SER A 161 1.35 8.51 -10.41
C SER A 161 2.73 9.11 -10.69
N ALA A 162 3.68 8.31 -11.19
CA ALA A 162 5.04 8.73 -11.49
C ALA A 162 5.33 8.85 -13.00
N LEU A 163 4.35 8.71 -13.89
CA LEU A 163 4.57 8.71 -15.35
C LEU A 163 5.33 9.93 -15.88
N ASN A 164 5.04 11.11 -15.32
CA ASN A 164 5.68 12.36 -15.71
C ASN A 164 6.90 12.71 -14.85
N SER A 165 7.45 11.74 -14.12
CA SER A 165 8.60 11.90 -13.24
C SER A 165 9.69 10.89 -13.60
N PRO A 166 10.99 11.21 -13.40
CA PRO A 166 12.08 10.26 -13.57
C PRO A 166 12.15 9.23 -12.42
N ILE A 167 11.32 9.37 -11.38
CA ILE A 167 11.33 8.48 -10.22
C ILE A 167 10.88 7.07 -10.63
N ARG A 168 11.68 6.07 -10.23
CA ARG A 168 11.39 4.66 -10.48
C ARG A 168 11.40 3.81 -9.20
N ASN A 169 11.61 4.46 -8.04
CA ASN A 169 11.64 3.82 -6.74
C ASN A 169 10.34 4.11 -5.98
N PHE A 170 9.65 3.05 -5.57
CA PHE A 170 8.42 3.10 -4.80
C PHE A 170 8.66 2.44 -3.44
N VAL A 171 8.40 3.16 -2.35
CA VAL A 171 8.54 2.62 -0.98
C VAL A 171 7.16 2.32 -0.44
N LEU A 172 6.90 1.03 -0.22
CA LEU A 172 5.62 0.53 0.27
C LEU A 172 5.59 0.57 1.80
N ILE A 173 4.61 1.24 2.37
CA ILE A 173 4.39 1.31 3.82
C ILE A 173 2.93 0.98 4.17
N GLY A 174 2.66 0.73 5.43
CA GLY A 174 1.32 0.41 5.94
C GLY A 174 1.06 -1.09 6.09
N ASN A 175 -0.08 -1.43 6.68
CA ASN A 175 -0.37 -2.80 7.13
C ASN A 175 -0.45 -3.84 5.99
N LEU A 176 -0.87 -3.45 4.78
CA LEU A 176 -0.95 -4.39 3.66
C LEU A 176 0.43 -4.92 3.23
N THR A 177 1.52 -4.24 3.58
CA THR A 177 2.88 -4.74 3.32
C THR A 177 3.20 -6.06 4.03
N GLN A 178 2.41 -6.43 5.05
CA GLN A 178 2.55 -7.68 5.79
C GLN A 178 1.97 -8.90 5.05
N LEU A 179 1.20 -8.66 3.98
CA LEU A 179 0.68 -9.75 3.15
C LEU A 179 1.83 -10.45 2.41
N PRO A 180 1.96 -11.78 2.53
CA PRO A 180 3.02 -12.53 1.83
C PRO A 180 2.94 -12.37 0.31
N GLN A 181 1.75 -12.17 -0.25
CA GLN A 181 1.51 -11.95 -1.67
C GLN A 181 2.16 -10.68 -2.23
N CYS A 182 2.55 -9.74 -1.38
CA CYS A 182 3.36 -8.60 -1.81
C CYS A 182 4.68 -9.04 -2.47
N LYS A 183 5.29 -10.15 -1.98
CA LYS A 183 6.55 -10.70 -2.51
C LYS A 183 6.38 -11.41 -3.86
N GLU A 184 5.16 -11.63 -4.30
CA GLU A 184 4.85 -12.29 -5.56
C GLU A 184 4.37 -11.27 -6.61
N ILE A 185 3.54 -10.30 -6.19
CA ILE A 185 2.88 -9.36 -7.09
C ILE A 185 3.79 -8.20 -7.48
N PHE A 186 4.43 -7.54 -6.51
CA PHE A 186 5.26 -6.37 -6.81
C PHE A 186 6.48 -6.68 -7.69
N PRO A 187 7.22 -7.81 -7.51
CA PRO A 187 8.31 -8.16 -8.43
C PRO A 187 7.86 -8.35 -9.88
N LYS A 188 6.66 -8.85 -10.14
CA LYS A 188 6.13 -8.94 -11.51
C LYS A 188 5.89 -7.55 -12.11
N LEU A 189 5.39 -6.61 -11.33
CA LEU A 189 5.24 -5.22 -11.77
C LEU A 189 6.60 -4.54 -11.98
N GLU A 190 7.61 -4.84 -11.15
CA GLU A 190 8.99 -4.35 -11.35
C GLU A 190 9.53 -4.77 -12.71
N GLU A 191 9.41 -6.05 -13.04
CA GLU A 191 9.87 -6.61 -14.31
C GLU A 191 9.14 -5.99 -15.51
N MET A 192 7.81 -5.88 -15.42
CA MET A 192 6.97 -5.37 -16.51
C MET A 192 7.20 -3.88 -16.80
N TYR A 193 7.45 -3.07 -15.76
CA TYR A 193 7.49 -1.60 -15.89
C TYR A 193 8.86 -0.98 -15.68
N GLY A 194 9.90 -1.77 -15.40
CA GLY A 194 11.25 -1.26 -15.16
C GLY A 194 11.34 -0.35 -13.94
N VAL A 195 10.60 -0.66 -12.89
CA VAL A 195 10.53 0.09 -11.63
C VAL A 195 11.02 -0.75 -10.47
N ARG A 196 11.05 -0.18 -9.26
CA ARG A 196 11.48 -0.86 -8.06
C ARG A 196 10.52 -0.58 -6.90
N PHE A 197 9.99 -1.65 -6.28
CA PHE A 197 9.17 -1.59 -5.08
C PHE A 197 9.97 -2.07 -3.87
N LEU A 198 10.13 -1.22 -2.88
CA LEU A 198 10.87 -1.50 -1.66
C LEU A 198 9.92 -1.60 -0.48
N ILE A 199 9.96 -2.71 0.25
CA ILE A 199 9.27 -2.88 1.52
C ILE A 199 10.31 -2.77 2.63
N PRO A 200 10.43 -1.63 3.33
CA PRO A 200 11.41 -1.47 4.38
C PRO A 200 11.05 -2.29 5.61
N LYS A 201 12.05 -2.62 6.43
CA LYS A 201 11.80 -3.24 7.73
C LYS A 201 10.86 -2.35 8.55
N TYR A 202 9.89 -2.94 9.25
CA TYR A 202 8.84 -2.22 9.99
C TYR A 202 8.00 -1.28 9.11
N SER A 203 7.69 -1.73 7.91
CA SER A 203 6.90 -0.97 6.93
C SER A 203 5.53 -0.55 7.46
N GLU A 204 4.93 -1.34 8.33
CA GLU A 204 3.65 -1.07 8.99
C GLU A 204 3.71 0.08 10.02
N TYR A 205 4.91 0.38 10.54
CA TYR A 205 5.13 1.46 11.52
C TYR A 205 5.78 2.72 10.92
N ARG A 206 6.03 2.77 9.62
CA ARG A 206 6.76 3.88 8.99
C ARG A 206 6.10 5.23 9.20
N THR A 207 4.79 5.30 9.14
CA THR A 207 4.03 6.54 9.42
C THR A 207 4.27 7.01 10.87
N ALA A 208 4.25 6.09 11.83
CA ALA A 208 4.53 6.43 13.24
C ALA A 208 5.98 6.85 13.46
N ILE A 209 6.93 6.17 12.82
CA ILE A 209 8.35 6.57 12.84
C ILE A 209 8.51 7.97 12.25
N GLY A 210 7.88 8.25 11.11
CA GLY A 210 7.91 9.56 10.50
C GLY A 210 7.29 10.65 11.37
N ALA A 211 6.20 10.36 12.06
CA ALA A 211 5.62 11.29 13.03
C ALA A 211 6.59 11.63 14.16
N ALA A 212 7.33 10.66 14.69
CA ALA A 212 8.38 10.94 15.68
C ALA A 212 9.51 11.79 15.10
N LEU A 213 9.91 11.53 13.86
CA LEU A 213 10.94 12.32 13.16
C LEU A 213 10.53 13.79 12.97
N THR A 214 9.25 14.10 12.76
CA THR A 214 8.81 15.51 12.67
C THR A 214 9.13 16.31 13.93
N TYR A 215 9.03 15.70 15.09
CA TYR A 215 9.43 16.33 16.36
C TYR A 215 10.94 16.50 16.45
N MET A 216 11.70 15.45 16.12
CA MET A 216 13.16 15.45 16.22
C MET A 216 13.82 16.46 15.25
N ASP A 217 13.26 16.60 14.04
CA ASP A 217 13.78 17.47 12.99
C ASP A 217 13.28 18.92 13.10
N GLY A 218 12.46 19.24 14.10
CA GLY A 218 11.87 20.56 14.30
C GLY A 218 10.87 20.95 13.21
N ALA A 219 10.26 19.99 12.55
CA ALA A 219 9.22 20.25 11.56
C ALA A 219 7.92 20.77 12.23
N PRO A 220 7.00 21.42 11.47
CA PRO A 220 5.76 21.93 12.04
C PRO A 220 4.94 20.85 12.74
N ILE A 221 4.59 21.08 14.00
CA ILE A 221 3.73 20.24 14.82
C ILE A 221 2.60 21.09 15.44
N HIS A 222 1.48 20.47 15.79
CA HIS A 222 0.33 21.12 16.39
C HIS A 222 0.11 20.58 17.82
N PRO A 223 0.63 21.26 18.86
CA PRO A 223 0.43 20.83 20.26
C PRO A 223 -1.04 20.77 20.65
N ILE A 224 -1.40 19.72 21.37
CA ILE A 224 -2.72 19.61 22.02
C ILE A 224 -2.59 20.20 23.42
N LYS A 225 -3.49 21.13 23.74
CA LYS A 225 -3.51 21.87 25.02
C LYS A 225 -4.37 21.17 26.06
#